data_b21731cabd5dc0e1406aca7962e97666
#
_entry.id   b21731cabd5dc0e1406aca7962e97666
#
_cell.length_a   1.000
_cell.length_b   1.000
_cell.length_c   1.000
_cell.angle_alpha   90.00
_cell.angle_beta   90.00
_cell.angle_gamma   90.00
#
_symmetry.space_group_name_H-M   'P 1'
#
loop_
_entity.id
_entity.type
_entity.pdbx_description
1 polymer ?
#
loop_
_entity_poly.entity_id
_entity_poly.type
_entity_poly.pdbx_seq_one_letter_code
_entity_poly.pdbx_strand_id
1 'polypeptide(L)'
;MNRLIILALIVCSSMMATACKGSKSEASNAVSEQPLQAVNLAEVPFLKAMGLDVSKVAIGTEYDTKIFATDAGQGKEVRLTDKQVKQLLGGAPLIDLGEGGAPFVVGAKAFADNVMLVFWHEVGDGHELILATYNAEKGDLRDIATTPSWEFTQEWDGENIEGQTQTYDHCRATFSADGFVLHRKNGRNLDGKSVWSQERDYNFAITADGIIKLNKIDVKPLKGKQAGEYYEPTPEVESIYDVNYYSYNDMEALATLDNLASTYFNRENTKEPVMTMVMNFMRGRTQQLLQYIAVHKPAALIEALHECITKEWIDKGVLYDAIQEMPDASAKKYLNDLTAQWGPEGAVG
;
A
#
# COMPACT_ATOMS: atom_id res chain seq x y z
N MET A 1 -47.07 -31.43 14.22
CA MET A 1 -47.02 -31.27 15.68
C MET A 1 -45.66 -30.74 16.08
N ASN A 2 -45.71 -29.62 16.81
CA ASN A 2 -44.63 -28.92 17.58
C ASN A 2 -43.43 -28.43 16.79
N ARG A 3 -43.37 -27.15 16.36
CA ARG A 3 -43.25 -25.84 17.06
C ARG A 3 -42.27 -25.85 18.24
N LEU A 4 -41.11 -25.21 18.06
CA LEU A 4 -40.55 -24.36 19.09
C LEU A 4 -39.72 -23.21 18.48
N ILE A 5 -40.23 -22.05 18.78
CA ILE A 5 -39.76 -20.69 18.52
C ILE A 5 -38.71 -20.41 19.58
N ILE A 6 -37.56 -19.82 19.21
CA ILE A 6 -36.68 -19.13 20.16
C ILE A 6 -36.65 -17.65 19.80
N LEU A 7 -37.26 -16.90 20.71
CA LEU A 7 -37.37 -15.44 20.73
C LEU A 7 -36.01 -14.81 21.07
N ALA A 8 -35.63 -13.84 20.28
CA ALA A 8 -34.57 -12.89 20.64
C ALA A 8 -35.10 -11.88 21.65
N LEU A 9 -34.47 -11.76 22.80
CA LEU A 9 -34.75 -10.76 23.79
C LEU A 9 -33.92 -9.48 23.49
N ILE A 10 -34.62 -8.49 22.99
CA ILE A 10 -34.18 -7.10 22.99
C ILE A 10 -34.59 -6.52 24.34
N VAL A 11 -33.63 -6.13 25.16
CA VAL A 11 -33.89 -5.35 26.36
C VAL A 11 -33.55 -3.89 26.08
N CYS A 12 -34.59 -3.12 25.83
CA CYS A 12 -34.59 -1.68 25.98
C CYS A 12 -34.68 -1.36 27.49
N SER A 13 -33.75 -0.60 28.00
CA SER A 13 -33.89 0.07 29.30
C SER A 13 -33.80 1.56 29.12
N SER A 14 -34.96 2.19 29.12
CA SER A 14 -35.13 3.62 29.18
C SER A 14 -35.20 4.10 30.64
N MET A 15 -34.49 5.16 30.91
CA MET A 15 -34.72 6.26 31.87
C MET A 15 -35.23 5.96 33.29
N MET A 16 -34.44 6.43 34.25
CA MET A 16 -34.97 7.28 35.32
C MET A 16 -33.89 8.24 35.83
N ALA A 17 -34.16 9.52 35.61
CA ALA A 17 -33.46 10.59 36.28
C ALA A 17 -33.97 10.70 37.70
N THR A 18 -33.08 10.65 38.70
CA THR A 18 -33.38 11.15 40.05
C THR A 18 -32.15 11.89 40.56
N ALA A 19 -32.36 13.17 40.79
CA ALA A 19 -31.39 14.04 41.42
C ALA A 19 -31.26 13.70 42.91
N CYS A 20 -30.03 13.50 43.38
CA CYS A 20 -29.66 13.69 44.78
C CYS A 20 -28.29 14.32 44.88
N LYS A 21 -28.27 15.43 45.60
CA LYS A 21 -27.09 16.20 45.96
C LYS A 21 -26.18 15.42 46.92
N GLY A 22 -24.89 15.54 46.70
CA GLY A 22 -23.88 15.70 47.74
C GLY A 22 -23.16 14.43 48.15
N SER A 23 -21.96 14.26 47.65
CA SER A 23 -20.75 14.20 48.52
C SER A 23 -19.53 13.86 47.62
N LYS A 24 -18.47 14.59 47.87
CA LYS A 24 -17.14 14.45 47.22
C LYS A 24 -16.53 13.09 47.56
N SER A 25 -16.11 12.37 46.52
CA SER A 25 -14.95 11.50 46.58
C SER A 25 -14.51 11.29 45.12
N GLU A 26 -13.62 12.14 44.68
CA GLU A 26 -12.84 11.96 43.48
C GLU A 26 -11.85 10.81 43.73
N ALA A 27 -12.14 9.66 43.16
CA ALA A 27 -11.12 8.70 42.81
C ALA A 27 -11.07 8.65 41.29
N SER A 28 -10.39 9.60 40.69
CA SER A 28 -9.96 9.57 39.33
C SER A 28 -8.97 8.40 39.20
N ASN A 29 -9.43 7.28 38.65
CA ASN A 29 -8.55 6.30 38.03
C ASN A 29 -7.98 6.94 36.77
N ALA A 30 -6.99 7.81 36.96
CA ALA A 30 -6.04 8.12 35.95
C ALA A 30 -5.31 6.80 35.63
N VAL A 31 -5.71 6.13 34.54
CA VAL A 31 -4.86 5.16 33.88
C VAL A 31 -3.60 5.96 33.55
N SER A 32 -2.55 5.71 34.31
CA SER A 32 -1.22 6.22 34.03
C SER A 32 -0.84 5.66 32.67
N GLU A 33 -1.03 6.46 31.62
CA GLU A 33 -0.35 6.25 30.36
C GLU A 33 1.13 6.37 30.64
N GLN A 34 1.76 5.25 30.97
CA GLN A 34 3.21 5.18 30.95
C GLN A 34 3.61 5.49 29.50
N PRO A 35 4.43 6.51 29.26
CA PRO A 35 4.96 6.75 27.93
C PRO A 35 5.64 5.43 27.50
N LEU A 36 5.20 4.86 26.38
CA LEU A 36 5.81 3.70 25.76
C LEU A 36 7.31 4.00 25.71
N GLN A 37 8.11 3.25 26.43
CA GLN A 37 9.56 3.41 26.43
C GLN A 37 10.00 3.25 24.99
N ALA A 38 10.69 4.27 24.46
CA ALA A 38 11.25 4.21 23.14
C ALA A 38 12.17 2.99 23.09
N VAL A 39 11.79 1.98 22.30
CA VAL A 39 12.59 0.77 22.13
C VAL A 39 13.90 1.20 21.54
N ASN A 40 15.01 0.86 22.22
CA ASN A 40 16.35 1.14 21.72
C ASN A 40 16.62 0.25 20.50
N LEU A 41 16.59 0.84 19.30
CA LEU A 41 16.83 0.11 18.05
C LEU A 41 18.15 -0.67 18.05
N ALA A 42 19.17 -0.19 18.77
CA ALA A 42 20.44 -0.89 18.92
C ALA A 42 20.33 -2.21 19.72
N GLU A 43 19.23 -2.40 20.46
CA GLU A 43 19.00 -3.60 21.27
C GLU A 43 18.06 -4.61 20.56
N VAL A 44 17.55 -4.28 19.39
CA VAL A 44 16.65 -5.17 18.62
C VAL A 44 17.41 -6.43 18.18
N PRO A 45 16.98 -7.64 18.62
CA PRO A 45 17.76 -8.86 18.44
C PRO A 45 18.09 -9.18 17.00
N PHE A 46 17.13 -9.08 16.08
CA PHE A 46 17.38 -9.43 14.70
C PHE A 46 18.34 -8.42 13.99
N LEU A 47 18.26 -7.13 14.31
CA LEU A 47 19.18 -6.12 13.77
C LEU A 47 20.62 -6.38 14.23
N LYS A 48 20.79 -6.72 15.50
CA LYS A 48 22.09 -7.15 16.04
C LYS A 48 22.62 -8.40 15.34
N ALA A 49 21.78 -9.42 15.15
CA ALA A 49 22.16 -10.66 14.47
C ALA A 49 22.58 -10.41 13.01
N MET A 50 22.00 -9.41 12.36
CA MET A 50 22.38 -8.99 11.01
C MET A 50 23.61 -8.07 10.98
N GLY A 51 24.08 -7.59 12.12
CA GLY A 51 25.11 -6.54 12.19
C GLY A 51 24.66 -5.22 11.62
N LEU A 52 23.37 -4.90 11.72
CA LEU A 52 22.76 -3.71 11.13
C LEU A 52 22.51 -2.65 12.21
N ASP A 53 23.30 -1.60 12.21
CA ASP A 53 23.12 -0.44 13.09
C ASP A 53 22.30 0.64 12.38
N VAL A 54 21.03 0.76 12.79
CA VAL A 54 20.07 1.75 12.27
C VAL A 54 19.85 2.91 13.24
N SER A 55 20.66 3.04 14.29
CA SER A 55 20.49 4.10 15.30
C SER A 55 20.57 5.51 14.71
N LYS A 56 21.42 5.71 13.71
CA LYS A 56 21.59 7.00 13.04
C LYS A 56 20.41 7.41 12.14
N VAL A 57 19.53 6.47 11.80
CA VAL A 57 18.30 6.69 11.01
C VAL A 57 17.03 6.44 11.84
N ALA A 58 17.14 6.50 13.17
CA ALA A 58 16.01 6.34 14.07
C ALA A 58 14.97 7.45 13.85
N ILE A 59 13.71 7.03 13.65
CA ILE A 59 12.57 7.93 13.45
C ILE A 59 11.95 8.26 14.81
N GLY A 60 11.82 9.56 15.10
CA GLY A 60 11.10 10.07 16.27
C GLY A 60 9.58 9.93 16.15
N THR A 61 8.86 10.56 17.07
CA THR A 61 7.38 10.56 17.08
C THR A 61 6.78 11.48 16.00
N GLU A 62 7.51 12.48 15.55
CA GLU A 62 7.11 13.35 14.44
C GLU A 62 8.26 13.40 13.44
N TYR A 63 8.18 12.61 12.40
CA TYR A 63 9.20 12.56 11.37
C TYR A 63 8.58 12.71 9.99
N ASP A 64 9.07 13.69 9.24
CA ASP A 64 8.64 13.98 7.88
C ASP A 64 9.62 13.37 6.87
N THR A 65 9.18 12.46 6.02
CA THR A 65 10.02 11.81 5.01
C THR A 65 10.54 12.75 3.92
N LYS A 66 10.06 14.00 3.87
CA LYS A 66 10.66 15.02 3.01
C LYS A 66 12.17 15.18 3.27
N ILE A 67 12.60 14.88 4.49
CA ILE A 67 14.02 14.90 4.87
C ILE A 67 14.78 13.78 4.16
N PHE A 68 14.18 12.62 3.88
CA PHE A 68 14.83 11.53 3.18
C PHE A 68 15.26 11.92 1.76
N ALA A 69 14.40 12.63 1.04
CA ALA A 69 14.68 13.08 -0.32
C ALA A 69 15.89 14.02 -0.40
N THR A 70 16.13 14.81 0.66
CA THR A 70 17.25 15.77 0.71
C THR A 70 18.50 15.19 1.37
N ASP A 71 18.36 14.18 2.22
CA ASP A 71 19.44 13.59 3.01
C ASP A 71 19.98 12.27 2.44
N ALA A 72 19.27 11.68 1.47
CA ALA A 72 19.76 10.53 0.74
C ALA A 72 21.09 10.86 0.04
N GLY A 73 22.11 10.06 0.34
CA GLY A 73 23.49 10.33 -0.11
C GLY A 73 24.29 11.34 0.72
N GLN A 74 23.73 11.88 1.81
CA GLN A 74 24.45 12.76 2.73
C GLN A 74 25.08 12.02 3.94
N GLY A 75 25.16 10.69 3.88
CA GLY A 75 25.78 9.85 4.90
C GLY A 75 24.90 9.53 6.11
N LYS A 76 23.61 9.83 6.02
CA LYS A 76 22.61 9.42 7.02
C LYS A 76 21.95 8.08 6.71
N GLU A 77 22.13 7.56 5.49
CA GLU A 77 21.64 6.24 5.08
C GLU A 77 22.48 5.10 5.68
N VAL A 78 21.85 3.96 5.89
CA VAL A 78 22.52 2.69 6.20
C VAL A 78 22.56 1.84 4.94
N ARG A 79 23.74 1.73 4.35
CA ARG A 79 23.96 0.88 3.17
C ARG A 79 23.91 -0.59 3.55
N LEU A 80 23.27 -1.36 2.71
CA LEU A 80 23.10 -2.80 2.89
C LEU A 80 24.08 -3.57 2.02
N THR A 81 24.56 -4.68 2.53
CA THR A 81 25.21 -5.70 1.69
C THR A 81 24.15 -6.50 0.91
N ASP A 82 24.53 -7.09 -0.24
CA ASP A 82 23.61 -7.94 -1.03
C ASP A 82 22.96 -9.04 -0.19
N LYS A 83 23.70 -9.60 0.76
CA LYS A 83 23.16 -10.59 1.70
C LYS A 83 22.05 -10.01 2.57
N GLN A 84 22.23 -8.80 3.09
CA GLN A 84 21.22 -8.11 3.92
C GLN A 84 20.00 -7.73 3.08
N VAL A 85 20.20 -7.21 1.87
CA VAL A 85 19.09 -6.92 0.93
C VAL A 85 18.27 -8.18 0.69
N LYS A 86 18.93 -9.29 0.35
CA LYS A 86 18.26 -10.57 0.11
C LYS A 86 17.53 -11.10 1.36
N GLN A 87 18.08 -10.91 2.55
CA GLN A 87 17.44 -11.32 3.80
C GLN A 87 16.22 -10.46 4.16
N LEU A 88 16.32 -9.14 3.93
CA LEU A 88 15.25 -8.20 4.30
C LEU A 88 14.14 -8.16 3.25
N LEU A 89 14.49 -8.11 1.97
CA LEU A 89 13.56 -7.83 0.88
C LEU A 89 13.41 -8.96 -0.14
N GLY A 90 14.26 -9.99 -0.08
CA GLY A 90 14.26 -11.08 -1.07
C GLY A 90 13.02 -11.98 -1.09
N GLY A 91 12.12 -11.83 -0.11
CA GLY A 91 10.80 -12.46 -0.09
C GLY A 91 9.66 -11.50 -0.43
N ALA A 92 9.97 -10.25 -0.79
CA ALA A 92 8.99 -9.23 -1.12
C ALA A 92 8.71 -9.23 -2.64
N PRO A 93 7.57 -9.78 -3.08
CA PRO A 93 7.30 -9.96 -4.51
C PRO A 93 7.02 -8.64 -5.26
N LEU A 94 6.84 -7.54 -4.53
CA LEU A 94 6.55 -6.21 -5.09
C LEU A 94 7.78 -5.41 -5.48
N ILE A 95 8.98 -5.85 -5.08
CA ILE A 95 10.20 -5.08 -5.24
C ILE A 95 11.04 -5.72 -6.33
N ASP A 96 11.10 -5.06 -7.48
CA ASP A 96 12.07 -5.44 -8.52
C ASP A 96 13.45 -4.87 -8.17
N LEU A 97 14.25 -5.69 -7.52
CA LEU A 97 15.62 -5.34 -7.16
C LEU A 97 16.58 -5.36 -8.36
N GLY A 98 16.09 -5.69 -9.57
CA GLY A 98 16.91 -5.85 -10.78
C GLY A 98 17.18 -4.56 -11.55
N GLU A 99 16.29 -3.58 -11.48
CA GLU A 99 16.37 -2.35 -12.31
C GLU A 99 16.93 -1.11 -11.60
N GLY A 100 17.19 -1.19 -10.31
CA GLY A 100 17.71 -0.09 -9.49
C GLY A 100 19.02 -0.43 -8.80
N GLY A 101 19.59 0.57 -8.16
CA GLY A 101 20.67 0.36 -7.20
C GLY A 101 20.20 -0.43 -5.98
N ALA A 102 21.12 -1.04 -5.22
CA ALA A 102 20.78 -1.70 -3.98
C ALA A 102 20.08 -0.70 -3.02
N PRO A 103 18.89 -1.02 -2.50
CA PRO A 103 18.18 -0.14 -1.59
C PRO A 103 18.99 0.08 -0.30
N PHE A 104 18.81 1.21 0.33
CA PHE A 104 19.45 1.52 1.62
C PHE A 104 18.42 2.00 2.64
N VAL A 105 18.69 1.77 3.93
CA VAL A 105 17.78 2.15 5.00
C VAL A 105 17.96 3.63 5.31
N VAL A 106 16.87 4.37 5.23
CA VAL A 106 16.78 5.81 5.52
C VAL A 106 15.97 6.11 6.78
N GLY A 107 15.25 5.12 7.31
CA GLY A 107 14.47 5.28 8.52
C GLY A 107 14.28 3.96 9.26
N ALA A 108 14.21 4.00 10.58
CA ALA A 108 13.89 2.87 11.43
C ALA A 108 13.04 3.29 12.62
N LYS A 109 11.98 2.53 12.92
CA LYS A 109 11.10 2.78 14.07
C LYS A 109 10.61 1.49 14.66
N ALA A 110 10.61 1.43 15.99
CA ALA A 110 10.02 0.31 16.72
C ALA A 110 8.53 0.55 17.02
N PHE A 111 7.73 -0.50 16.86
CA PHE A 111 6.30 -0.57 17.18
C PHE A 111 6.04 -1.85 18.00
N ALA A 112 5.96 -1.74 19.32
CA ALA A 112 5.83 -2.90 20.19
C ALA A 112 6.85 -4.02 19.86
N ASP A 113 6.38 -5.20 19.46
CA ASP A 113 7.22 -6.36 19.11
C ASP A 113 7.71 -6.36 17.65
N ASN A 114 7.51 -5.26 16.95
CA ASN A 114 7.88 -5.13 15.53
C ASN A 114 8.80 -3.94 15.32
N VAL A 115 9.59 -4.00 14.26
CA VAL A 115 10.41 -2.89 13.77
C VAL A 115 10.05 -2.60 12.33
N MET A 116 9.78 -1.35 12.03
CA MET A 116 9.66 -0.85 10.67
C MET A 116 11.02 -0.34 10.21
N LEU A 117 11.42 -0.76 9.02
CA LEU A 117 12.51 -0.16 8.26
C LEU A 117 11.94 0.57 7.06
N VAL A 118 12.44 1.75 6.79
CA VAL A 118 12.11 2.55 5.61
C VAL A 118 13.31 2.49 4.68
N PHE A 119 13.09 1.96 3.50
CA PHE A 119 14.13 1.85 2.47
C PHE A 119 13.90 2.91 1.41
N TRP A 120 15.00 3.46 0.93
CA TRP A 120 15.06 4.22 -0.30
C TRP A 120 15.49 3.29 -1.43
N HIS A 121 14.71 3.23 -2.48
CA HIS A 121 14.98 2.42 -3.65
C HIS A 121 14.87 3.29 -4.91
N GLU A 122 15.92 3.33 -5.71
CA GLU A 122 15.93 4.05 -6.98
C GLU A 122 15.30 3.17 -8.06
N VAL A 123 14.32 3.72 -8.79
CA VAL A 123 13.58 3.02 -9.84
C VAL A 123 13.50 3.94 -11.06
N GLY A 124 14.22 3.61 -12.13
CA GLY A 124 14.28 4.46 -13.32
C GLY A 124 14.76 5.86 -13.00
N ASP A 125 13.99 6.88 -13.39
CA ASP A 125 14.29 8.30 -13.14
C ASP A 125 13.74 8.81 -11.79
N GLY A 126 13.19 7.93 -10.98
CA GLY A 126 12.58 8.26 -9.69
C GLY A 126 13.09 7.39 -8.56
N HIS A 127 12.36 7.43 -7.47
CA HIS A 127 12.61 6.58 -6.31
C HIS A 127 11.28 6.24 -5.63
N GLU A 128 11.28 5.15 -4.90
CA GLU A 128 10.20 4.76 -4.02
C GLU A 128 10.70 4.62 -2.59
N LEU A 129 9.81 4.82 -1.64
CA LEU A 129 10.02 4.47 -0.25
C LEU A 129 9.31 3.16 0.03
N ILE A 130 10.06 2.19 0.53
CA ILE A 130 9.54 0.90 0.94
C ILE A 130 9.48 0.89 2.46
N LEU A 131 8.28 0.78 3.00
CA LEU A 131 8.06 0.65 4.44
C LEU A 131 7.81 -0.83 4.73
N ALA A 132 8.75 -1.48 5.41
CA ALA A 132 8.65 -2.90 5.73
C ALA A 132 8.70 -3.12 7.24
N THR A 133 7.78 -3.90 7.76
CA THR A 133 7.72 -4.28 9.17
C THR A 133 8.25 -5.70 9.38
N TYR A 134 9.00 -5.87 10.44
CA TYR A 134 9.63 -7.13 10.82
C TYR A 134 9.35 -7.47 12.27
N ASN A 135 9.24 -8.73 12.59
CA ASN A 135 9.28 -9.17 13.97
C ASN A 135 10.64 -8.79 14.60
N ALA A 136 10.62 -8.09 15.74
CA ALA A 136 11.82 -7.55 16.38
C ALA A 136 12.77 -8.65 16.89
N GLU A 137 12.26 -9.83 17.25
CA GLU A 137 13.05 -10.94 17.75
C GLU A 137 13.65 -11.77 16.62
N LYS A 138 12.83 -12.19 15.65
CA LYS A 138 13.19 -13.17 14.62
C LYS A 138 13.60 -12.53 13.29
N GLY A 139 13.17 -11.30 13.02
CA GLY A 139 13.39 -10.62 11.74
C GLY A 139 12.50 -11.12 10.59
N ASP A 140 11.45 -11.91 10.91
CA ASP A 140 10.48 -12.32 9.90
C ASP A 140 9.75 -11.10 9.36
N LEU A 141 9.71 -10.94 8.05
CA LEU A 141 8.93 -9.93 7.36
C LEU A 141 7.45 -10.11 7.70
N ARG A 142 6.81 -9.06 8.18
CA ARG A 142 5.39 -9.06 8.55
C ARG A 142 4.54 -8.45 7.47
N ASP A 143 4.95 -7.29 6.98
CA ASP A 143 4.21 -6.58 5.97
C ASP A 143 5.08 -5.56 5.24
N ILE A 144 4.58 -5.09 4.10
CA ILE A 144 5.27 -4.14 3.26
C ILE A 144 4.29 -3.17 2.62
N ALA A 145 4.67 -1.91 2.54
CA ALA A 145 3.98 -0.89 1.76
C ALA A 145 5.00 -0.12 0.93
N THR A 146 4.69 0.13 -0.32
CA THR A 146 5.50 0.97 -1.19
C THR A 146 4.81 2.30 -1.41
N THR A 147 5.58 3.36 -1.50
CA THR A 147 5.07 4.70 -1.77
C THR A 147 5.86 5.31 -2.91
N PRO A 148 5.23 5.60 -4.03
CA PRO A 148 5.91 6.39 -5.05
C PRO A 148 6.21 7.78 -4.47
N SER A 149 7.44 8.22 -4.67
CA SER A 149 7.84 9.59 -4.40
C SER A 149 8.75 10.01 -5.54
N TRP A 150 8.18 10.52 -6.58
CA TRP A 150 8.93 10.96 -7.74
C TRP A 150 8.39 12.30 -8.23
N GLU A 151 9.33 13.09 -8.66
CA GLU A 151 9.07 14.33 -9.37
C GLU A 151 9.46 14.10 -10.84
N PHE A 152 8.49 14.21 -11.72
CA PHE A 152 8.70 14.01 -13.14
C PHE A 152 8.62 15.37 -13.84
N THR A 153 9.74 15.80 -14.43
CA THR A 153 9.78 16.98 -15.30
C THR A 153 9.81 16.49 -16.75
N GLN A 154 8.77 16.75 -17.51
CA GLN A 154 8.73 16.49 -18.92
C GLN A 154 9.15 17.74 -19.68
N GLU A 155 10.35 17.73 -20.24
CA GLU A 155 10.78 18.70 -21.25
C GLU A 155 10.27 18.21 -22.60
N TRP A 156 9.41 18.98 -23.23
CA TRP A 156 9.01 18.71 -24.61
C TRP A 156 9.95 19.46 -25.55
N ASP A 157 10.80 18.71 -26.28
CA ASP A 157 11.57 19.18 -27.44
C ASP A 157 10.67 19.28 -28.67
N GLY A 158 9.59 20.05 -28.59
CA GLY A 158 8.75 20.38 -29.74
C GLY A 158 8.97 21.85 -30.12
N GLU A 159 9.42 22.12 -31.33
CA GLU A 159 9.46 23.48 -31.88
C GLU A 159 8.09 24.16 -31.64
N ASN A 160 8.05 25.13 -30.75
CA ASN A 160 6.90 25.96 -30.37
C ASN A 160 6.02 25.57 -29.18
N ILE A 161 6.48 24.84 -28.18
CA ILE A 161 5.76 24.78 -26.91
C ILE A 161 6.37 25.80 -25.95
N GLU A 162 5.74 26.96 -25.82
CA GLU A 162 5.99 27.86 -24.70
C GLU A 162 5.56 27.18 -23.41
N GLY A 163 6.50 26.82 -22.57
CA GLY A 163 6.27 26.39 -21.21
C GLY A 163 6.80 25.00 -20.84
N GLN A 164 7.54 24.93 -19.74
CA GLN A 164 7.90 23.67 -19.10
C GLN A 164 6.72 23.12 -18.33
N THR A 165 6.30 21.91 -18.64
CA THR A 165 5.28 21.20 -17.88
C THR A 165 5.96 20.22 -16.92
N GLN A 166 5.64 20.34 -15.64
CA GLN A 166 6.08 19.43 -14.60
C GLN A 166 4.88 18.70 -14.01
N THR A 167 4.85 17.39 -14.14
CA THR A 167 3.93 16.52 -13.39
C THR A 167 4.68 15.99 -12.19
N TYR A 168 4.06 15.99 -11.02
CA TYR A 168 4.69 15.52 -9.80
C TYR A 168 3.74 14.66 -8.99
N ASP A 169 4.32 13.70 -8.29
CA ASP A 169 3.66 12.89 -7.26
C ASP A 169 4.61 12.78 -6.06
N HIS A 170 4.29 13.51 -5.00
CA HIS A 170 5.11 13.56 -3.80
C HIS A 170 4.41 12.83 -2.66
N CYS A 171 5.12 11.92 -2.04
CA CYS A 171 4.71 11.28 -0.81
C CYS A 171 5.65 11.65 0.33
N ARG A 172 5.07 11.86 1.52
CA ARG A 172 5.82 12.00 2.76
C ARG A 172 5.05 11.33 3.90
N ALA A 173 5.76 10.78 4.87
CA ALA A 173 5.12 10.17 6.03
C ALA A 173 5.41 10.97 7.30
N THR A 174 4.37 11.15 8.13
CA THR A 174 4.48 11.64 9.49
C THR A 174 4.17 10.50 10.46
N PHE A 175 5.11 10.16 11.32
CA PHE A 175 5.01 9.01 12.21
C PHE A 175 4.43 9.37 13.57
N SER A 176 3.61 8.48 14.13
CA SER A 176 3.08 8.52 15.49
C SER A 176 3.63 7.34 16.32
N ALA A 177 3.12 7.15 17.53
CA ALA A 177 3.53 6.04 18.39
C ALA A 177 3.08 4.67 17.84
N ASP A 178 1.94 4.63 17.16
CA ASP A 178 1.21 3.41 16.78
C ASP A 178 0.97 3.29 15.26
N GLY A 179 1.48 4.25 14.48
CA GLY A 179 1.30 4.24 13.03
C GLY A 179 1.95 5.42 12.34
N PHE A 180 1.40 5.79 11.19
CA PHE A 180 1.84 6.96 10.42
C PHE A 180 0.73 7.46 9.48
N VAL A 181 0.86 8.70 9.07
CA VAL A 181 0.06 9.29 8.00
C VAL A 181 0.95 9.50 6.79
N LEU A 182 0.55 8.92 5.66
CA LEU A 182 1.20 9.17 4.39
C LEU A 182 0.47 10.30 3.69
N HIS A 183 1.15 11.42 3.47
CA HIS A 183 0.63 12.59 2.77
C HIS A 183 1.09 12.50 1.32
N ARG A 184 0.15 12.26 0.41
CA ARG A 184 0.40 12.28 -1.02
C ARG A 184 -0.11 13.60 -1.60
N LYS A 185 0.71 14.23 -2.42
CA LYS A 185 0.33 15.39 -3.21
C LYS A 185 0.77 15.16 -4.65
N ASN A 186 -0.20 15.05 -5.54
CA ASN A 186 0.05 14.97 -6.96
C ASN A 186 -0.50 16.21 -7.68
N GLY A 187 0.06 16.51 -8.84
CA GLY A 187 -0.36 17.70 -9.56
C GLY A 187 0.47 17.99 -10.81
N ARG A 188 0.15 19.10 -11.41
CA ARG A 188 0.82 19.59 -12.60
C ARG A 188 1.14 21.09 -12.46
N ASN A 189 2.36 21.44 -12.80
CA ASN A 189 2.80 22.82 -12.93
C ASN A 189 3.05 23.13 -14.41
N LEU A 190 2.83 24.38 -14.78
CA LEU A 190 3.22 24.95 -16.06
C LEU A 190 3.97 26.25 -15.75
N ASP A 191 5.20 26.40 -16.22
CA ASP A 191 6.06 27.56 -15.94
C ASP A 191 6.16 27.88 -14.44
N GLY A 192 6.29 26.84 -13.61
CA GLY A 192 6.38 26.97 -12.16
C GLY A 192 5.08 27.38 -11.45
N LYS A 193 3.97 27.47 -12.19
CA LYS A 193 2.63 27.75 -11.61
C LYS A 193 1.80 26.48 -11.57
N SER A 194 1.16 26.23 -10.43
CA SER A 194 0.26 25.09 -10.29
C SER A 194 -0.95 25.25 -11.22
N VAL A 195 -1.15 24.28 -12.09
CA VAL A 195 -2.36 24.15 -12.93
C VAL A 195 -3.44 23.44 -12.14
N TRP A 196 -3.10 22.30 -11.55
CA TRP A 196 -3.96 21.58 -10.62
C TRP A 196 -3.11 20.85 -9.58
N SER A 197 -3.71 20.55 -8.45
CA SER A 197 -3.13 19.66 -7.45
C SER A 197 -4.20 18.97 -6.62
N GLN A 198 -3.93 17.75 -6.19
CA GLN A 198 -4.76 17.00 -5.25
C GLN A 198 -3.90 16.50 -4.10
N GLU A 199 -4.48 16.53 -2.90
CA GLU A 199 -3.83 16.02 -1.70
C GLU A 199 -4.69 14.90 -1.11
N ARG A 200 -4.03 13.82 -0.66
CA ARG A 200 -4.63 12.67 0.00
C ARG A 200 -3.80 12.31 1.22
N ASP A 201 -4.48 12.04 2.33
CA ASP A 201 -3.84 11.58 3.55
C ASP A 201 -4.29 10.14 3.81
N TYR A 202 -3.35 9.20 3.76
CA TYR A 202 -3.58 7.78 4.06
C TYR A 202 -3.16 7.53 5.49
N ASN A 203 -4.11 7.18 6.34
CA ASN A 203 -3.89 6.99 7.77
C ASN A 203 -3.67 5.50 8.05
N PHE A 204 -2.48 5.13 8.47
CA PHE A 204 -2.08 3.77 8.77
C PHE A 204 -1.90 3.55 10.27
N ALA A 205 -2.33 2.38 10.75
CA ALA A 205 -1.91 1.83 12.03
C ALA A 205 -0.99 0.63 11.81
N ILE A 206 -0.06 0.41 12.74
CA ILE A 206 0.72 -0.82 12.81
C ILE A 206 0.07 -1.71 13.85
N THR A 207 -0.45 -2.86 13.42
CA THR A 207 -1.07 -3.83 14.32
C THR A 207 -0.03 -4.51 15.20
N ALA A 208 -0.48 -5.19 16.27
CA ALA A 208 0.40 -5.97 17.12
C ALA A 208 1.17 -7.06 16.34
N ASP A 209 0.57 -7.61 15.28
CA ASP A 209 1.19 -8.58 14.40
C ASP A 209 2.15 -7.95 13.37
N GLY A 210 2.28 -6.63 13.36
CA GLY A 210 3.15 -5.89 12.45
C GLY A 210 2.52 -5.57 11.09
N ILE A 211 1.22 -5.76 10.92
CA ILE A 211 0.54 -5.43 9.66
C ILE A 211 0.35 -3.92 9.53
N ILE A 212 0.67 -3.39 8.36
CA ILE A 212 0.49 -1.98 7.99
C ILE A 212 -0.95 -1.80 7.52
N LYS A 213 -1.86 -1.49 8.44
CA LYS A 213 -3.29 -1.42 8.15
C LYS A 213 -3.72 -0.01 7.77
N LEU A 214 -4.27 0.15 6.56
CA LEU A 214 -4.93 1.38 6.13
C LEU A 214 -6.28 1.53 6.85
N ASN A 215 -6.42 2.56 7.67
CA ASN A 215 -7.64 2.82 8.44
C ASN A 215 -8.57 3.80 7.72
N LYS A 216 -8.00 4.79 7.02
CA LYS A 216 -8.77 5.89 6.43
C LYS A 216 -7.99 6.59 5.33
N ILE A 217 -8.70 7.03 4.32
CA ILE A 217 -8.21 7.94 3.29
C ILE A 217 -8.97 9.26 3.39
N ASP A 218 -8.26 10.36 3.62
CA ASP A 218 -8.81 11.70 3.61
C ASP A 218 -8.43 12.39 2.30
N VAL A 219 -9.43 12.59 1.42
CA VAL A 219 -9.24 13.24 0.13
C VAL A 219 -9.56 14.72 0.25
N LYS A 220 -8.60 15.60 -0.05
CA LYS A 220 -8.84 17.04 -0.09
C LYS A 220 -9.39 17.45 -1.46
N PRO A 221 -10.20 18.51 -1.52
CA PRO A 221 -10.74 18.98 -2.78
C PRO A 221 -9.64 19.32 -3.79
N LEU A 222 -9.88 18.97 -5.05
CA LEU A 222 -8.99 19.32 -6.16
C LEU A 222 -8.85 20.85 -6.23
N LYS A 223 -7.60 21.31 -6.29
CA LYS A 223 -7.28 22.74 -6.49
C LYS A 223 -6.87 22.97 -7.94
N GLY A 224 -7.42 24.02 -8.56
CA GLY A 224 -7.13 24.38 -9.94
C GLY A 224 -8.15 23.85 -10.95
N LYS A 225 -7.87 24.05 -12.23
CA LYS A 225 -8.70 23.57 -13.33
C LYS A 225 -7.93 22.50 -14.10
N GLN A 226 -8.58 21.39 -14.34
CA GLN A 226 -8.14 20.43 -15.34
C GLN A 226 -8.24 21.06 -16.73
N ALA A 227 -7.16 21.10 -17.49
CA ALA A 227 -7.14 21.60 -18.86
C ALA A 227 -6.98 20.41 -19.83
N GLY A 228 -7.95 20.20 -20.64
CA GLY A 228 -8.38 19.03 -21.38
C GLY A 228 -7.57 18.53 -22.56
N GLU A 229 -6.27 18.24 -22.50
CA GLU A 229 -5.60 17.47 -23.56
C GLU A 229 -4.69 16.34 -23.05
N TYR A 230 -4.49 16.19 -21.75
CA TYR A 230 -3.67 15.11 -21.19
C TYR A 230 -4.46 14.34 -20.14
N TYR A 231 -4.15 13.05 -19.99
CA TYR A 231 -4.70 12.20 -18.96
C TYR A 231 -4.60 12.90 -17.59
N GLU A 232 -5.74 13.29 -17.07
CA GLU A 232 -5.85 13.89 -15.77
C GLU A 232 -6.57 12.90 -14.85
N PRO A 233 -5.98 12.56 -13.70
CA PRO A 233 -6.65 11.66 -12.78
C PRO A 233 -7.97 12.28 -12.32
N THR A 234 -9.07 11.62 -12.64
CA THR A 234 -10.37 11.94 -12.06
C THR A 234 -10.45 11.35 -10.65
N PRO A 235 -11.34 11.83 -9.76
CA PRO A 235 -11.55 11.22 -8.46
C PRO A 235 -11.83 9.71 -8.54
N GLU A 236 -12.48 9.25 -9.59
CA GLU A 236 -12.77 7.85 -9.85
C GLU A 236 -11.49 7.07 -10.16
N VAL A 237 -10.64 7.59 -11.03
CA VAL A 237 -9.35 6.98 -11.40
C VAL A 237 -8.43 6.91 -10.18
N GLU A 238 -8.32 8.02 -9.44
CA GLU A 238 -7.51 8.06 -8.22
C GLU A 238 -7.98 7.04 -7.18
N SER A 239 -9.31 6.84 -7.03
CA SER A 239 -9.84 5.84 -6.11
C SER A 239 -9.48 4.40 -6.51
N ILE A 240 -9.30 4.13 -7.80
CA ILE A 240 -8.80 2.84 -8.27
C ILE A 240 -7.33 2.66 -7.84
N TYR A 241 -6.50 3.69 -8.02
CA TYR A 241 -5.09 3.64 -7.63
C TYR A 241 -4.88 3.63 -6.11
N ASP A 242 -5.84 4.09 -5.31
CA ASP A 242 -5.77 4.01 -3.84
C ASP A 242 -5.58 2.56 -3.34
N VAL A 243 -5.96 1.56 -4.13
CA VAL A 243 -5.77 0.14 -3.80
C VAL A 243 -4.29 -0.22 -3.61
N ASN A 244 -3.35 0.51 -4.22
CA ASN A 244 -1.92 0.30 -4.02
C ASN A 244 -1.46 0.55 -2.58
N TYR A 245 -2.21 1.36 -1.83
CA TYR A 245 -1.87 1.74 -0.45
C TYR A 245 -2.40 0.76 0.60
N TYR A 246 -3.19 -0.25 0.20
CA TYR A 246 -3.55 -1.33 1.13
C TYR A 246 -2.35 -2.23 1.40
N SER A 247 -2.30 -2.78 2.61
CA SER A 247 -1.29 -3.75 3.00
C SER A 247 -1.24 -4.94 2.05
N TYR A 248 -0.03 -5.44 1.81
CA TYR A 248 0.17 -6.67 1.04
C TYR A 248 -0.59 -7.87 1.63
N ASN A 249 -0.67 -7.95 2.97
CA ASN A 249 -1.38 -9.01 3.69
C ASN A 249 -2.86 -8.71 3.95
N ASP A 250 -3.36 -7.56 3.49
CA ASP A 250 -4.75 -7.16 3.69
C ASP A 250 -5.65 -7.67 2.54
N MET A 251 -6.49 -8.66 2.84
CA MET A 251 -7.47 -9.20 1.88
C MET A 251 -8.55 -8.17 1.50
N GLU A 252 -8.73 -7.08 2.29
CA GLU A 252 -9.65 -6.00 1.94
C GLU A 252 -9.21 -5.30 0.64
N ALA A 253 -7.92 -5.31 0.32
CA ALA A 253 -7.41 -4.78 -0.95
C ALA A 253 -8.02 -5.49 -2.17
N LEU A 254 -8.11 -6.81 -2.15
CA LEU A 254 -8.69 -7.60 -3.23
C LEU A 254 -10.21 -7.39 -3.33
N ALA A 255 -10.91 -7.33 -2.21
CA ALA A 255 -12.34 -7.04 -2.18
C ALA A 255 -12.63 -5.61 -2.69
N THR A 256 -11.76 -4.66 -2.37
CA THR A 256 -11.85 -3.29 -2.88
C THR A 256 -11.60 -3.23 -4.37
N LEU A 257 -10.57 -3.93 -4.88
CA LEU A 257 -10.30 -4.02 -6.31
C LEU A 257 -11.47 -4.66 -7.08
N ASP A 258 -12.08 -5.72 -6.55
CA ASP A 258 -13.26 -6.36 -7.15
C ASP A 258 -14.44 -5.37 -7.24
N ASN A 259 -14.71 -4.64 -6.16
CA ASN A 259 -15.76 -3.63 -6.15
C ASN A 259 -15.51 -2.50 -7.16
N LEU A 260 -14.26 -2.04 -7.25
CA LEU A 260 -13.86 -1.02 -8.22
C LEU A 260 -13.92 -1.55 -9.65
N ALA A 261 -13.48 -2.79 -9.90
CA ALA A 261 -13.61 -3.43 -11.20
C ALA A 261 -15.09 -3.55 -11.62
N SER A 262 -15.95 -4.00 -10.73
CA SER A 262 -17.38 -4.10 -10.98
C SER A 262 -18.04 -2.75 -11.28
N THR A 263 -17.52 -1.67 -10.70
CA THR A 263 -18.06 -0.32 -10.85
C THR A 263 -17.53 0.38 -12.10
N TYR A 264 -16.25 0.18 -12.44
CA TYR A 264 -15.51 1.05 -13.36
C TYR A 264 -14.96 0.34 -14.60
N PHE A 265 -14.82 -0.99 -14.62
CA PHE A 265 -14.16 -1.69 -15.73
C PHE A 265 -14.84 -1.47 -17.07
N ASN A 266 -16.19 -1.39 -17.09
CA ASN A 266 -16.97 -1.18 -18.30
C ASN A 266 -17.08 0.29 -18.75
N ARG A 267 -16.34 1.21 -18.13
CA ARG A 267 -16.31 2.64 -18.50
C ARG A 267 -15.00 2.96 -19.23
N GLU A 268 -15.11 3.70 -20.33
CA GLU A 268 -13.99 3.97 -21.24
C GLU A 268 -12.76 4.57 -20.52
N ASN A 269 -12.97 5.57 -19.65
CA ASN A 269 -11.87 6.30 -18.98
C ASN A 269 -11.29 5.59 -17.77
N THR A 270 -11.92 4.52 -17.27
CA THR A 270 -11.48 3.84 -16.05
C THR A 270 -11.15 2.37 -16.28
N LYS A 271 -11.38 1.85 -17.49
CA LYS A 271 -11.04 0.49 -17.88
C LYS A 271 -9.52 0.23 -17.72
N GLU A 272 -8.72 1.10 -18.31
CA GLU A 272 -7.26 0.99 -18.29
C GLU A 272 -6.66 1.11 -16.88
N PRO A 273 -7.08 2.08 -16.03
CA PRO A 273 -6.70 2.08 -14.60
C PRO A 273 -7.01 0.78 -13.86
N VAL A 274 -8.20 0.18 -14.06
CA VAL A 274 -8.53 -1.12 -13.45
C VAL A 274 -7.58 -2.21 -13.93
N MET A 275 -7.29 -2.28 -15.23
CA MET A 275 -6.34 -3.24 -15.80
C MET A 275 -4.93 -3.04 -15.23
N THR A 276 -4.49 -1.78 -15.06
CA THR A 276 -3.21 -1.46 -14.42
C THR A 276 -3.15 -2.02 -13.00
N MET A 277 -4.24 -1.89 -12.21
CA MET A 277 -4.28 -2.47 -10.87
C MET A 277 -4.23 -3.99 -10.89
N VAL A 278 -4.96 -4.65 -11.80
CA VAL A 278 -4.90 -6.10 -11.97
C VAL A 278 -3.46 -6.54 -12.30
N MET A 279 -2.78 -5.84 -13.20
CA MET A 279 -1.38 -6.09 -13.54
C MET A 279 -0.45 -5.92 -12.33
N ASN A 280 -0.64 -4.87 -11.53
CA ASN A 280 0.15 -4.65 -10.31
C ASN A 280 -0.06 -5.78 -9.29
N PHE A 281 -1.30 -6.25 -9.11
CA PHE A 281 -1.58 -7.41 -8.29
C PHE A 281 -0.96 -8.69 -8.82
N MET A 282 -0.95 -8.88 -10.14
CA MET A 282 -0.26 -10.02 -10.78
C MET A 282 1.25 -9.97 -10.60
N ARG A 283 1.85 -8.80 -10.46
CA ARG A 283 3.29 -8.68 -10.17
C ARG A 283 3.63 -8.93 -8.71
N GLY A 284 2.80 -8.48 -7.81
CA GLY A 284 3.12 -8.43 -6.39
C GLY A 284 2.33 -9.36 -5.48
N ARG A 285 1.13 -9.76 -5.90
CA ARG A 285 0.18 -10.54 -5.08
C ARG A 285 -0.50 -11.63 -5.90
N THR A 286 0.24 -12.24 -6.82
CA THR A 286 -0.27 -13.20 -7.80
C THR A 286 -1.10 -14.30 -7.16
N GLN A 287 -0.56 -14.99 -6.16
CA GLN A 287 -1.23 -16.11 -5.51
C GLN A 287 -2.50 -15.68 -4.78
N GLN A 288 -2.47 -14.51 -4.12
CA GLN A 288 -3.64 -13.96 -3.42
C GLN A 288 -4.74 -13.58 -4.41
N LEU A 289 -4.40 -12.92 -5.52
CA LEU A 289 -5.34 -12.55 -6.57
C LEU A 289 -6.00 -13.80 -7.18
N LEU A 290 -5.20 -14.79 -7.56
CA LEU A 290 -5.69 -16.02 -8.16
C LEU A 290 -6.56 -16.84 -7.18
N GLN A 291 -6.17 -16.91 -5.91
CA GLN A 291 -6.98 -17.53 -4.87
C GLN A 291 -8.31 -16.80 -4.67
N TYR A 292 -8.29 -15.46 -4.64
CA TYR A 292 -9.50 -14.64 -4.54
C TYR A 292 -10.44 -14.92 -5.72
N ILE A 293 -9.92 -14.91 -6.95
CA ILE A 293 -10.69 -15.20 -8.16
C ILE A 293 -11.31 -16.61 -8.10
N ALA A 294 -10.54 -17.60 -7.68
CA ALA A 294 -11.04 -18.98 -7.60
C ALA A 294 -12.17 -19.16 -6.58
N VAL A 295 -12.10 -18.46 -5.45
CA VAL A 295 -13.10 -18.54 -4.36
C VAL A 295 -14.34 -17.70 -4.67
N HIS A 296 -14.16 -16.44 -5.04
CA HIS A 296 -15.25 -15.47 -5.16
C HIS A 296 -15.84 -15.38 -6.56
N LYS A 297 -15.09 -15.80 -7.60
CA LYS A 297 -15.50 -15.78 -9.01
C LYS A 297 -15.99 -14.42 -9.49
N PRO A 298 -15.26 -13.34 -9.23
CA PRO A 298 -15.67 -11.96 -9.51
C PRO A 298 -15.66 -11.69 -11.02
N ALA A 299 -16.82 -11.55 -11.64
CA ALA A 299 -16.96 -11.49 -13.10
C ALA A 299 -16.14 -10.37 -13.72
N ALA A 300 -16.25 -9.15 -13.20
CA ALA A 300 -15.53 -7.98 -13.74
C ALA A 300 -14.00 -8.08 -13.57
N LEU A 301 -13.53 -8.64 -12.47
CA LEU A 301 -12.12 -8.83 -12.22
C LEU A 301 -11.52 -9.93 -13.11
N ILE A 302 -12.31 -11.00 -13.37
CA ILE A 302 -11.95 -12.05 -14.34
C ILE A 302 -11.86 -11.47 -15.75
N GLU A 303 -12.83 -10.64 -16.13
CA GLU A 303 -12.84 -9.98 -17.44
C GLU A 303 -11.64 -9.01 -17.59
N ALA A 304 -11.33 -8.25 -16.55
CA ALA A 304 -10.17 -7.37 -16.54
C ALA A 304 -8.84 -8.15 -16.67
N LEU A 305 -8.71 -9.29 -15.98
CA LEU A 305 -7.55 -10.17 -16.11
C LEU A 305 -7.44 -10.74 -17.54
N HIS A 306 -8.55 -11.20 -18.11
CA HIS A 306 -8.59 -11.70 -19.48
C HIS A 306 -8.19 -10.62 -20.49
N GLU A 307 -8.67 -9.38 -20.32
CA GLU A 307 -8.26 -8.26 -21.18
C GLU A 307 -6.78 -7.94 -21.06
N CYS A 308 -6.19 -8.01 -19.86
CA CYS A 308 -4.74 -7.84 -19.66
C CYS A 308 -3.94 -8.91 -20.42
N ILE A 309 -4.41 -10.15 -20.43
CA ILE A 309 -3.79 -11.23 -21.20
C ILE A 309 -3.94 -11.00 -22.71
N THR A 310 -5.14 -10.63 -23.17
CA THR A 310 -5.43 -10.39 -24.59
C THR A 310 -4.61 -9.24 -25.16
N LYS A 311 -4.34 -8.22 -24.36
CA LYS A 311 -3.49 -7.07 -24.71
C LYS A 311 -1.99 -7.31 -24.47
N GLU A 312 -1.60 -8.50 -24.05
CA GLU A 312 -0.22 -8.85 -23.74
C GLU A 312 0.43 -8.02 -22.60
N TRP A 313 -0.40 -7.40 -21.75
CA TRP A 313 0.11 -6.71 -20.55
C TRP A 313 0.58 -7.70 -19.49
N ILE A 314 0.01 -8.89 -19.49
CA ILE A 314 0.43 -10.02 -18.66
C ILE A 314 0.77 -11.18 -19.59
N ASP A 315 1.98 -11.71 -19.44
CA ASP A 315 2.43 -12.88 -20.19
C ASP A 315 1.61 -14.12 -19.79
N LYS A 316 1.15 -14.88 -20.79
CA LYS A 316 0.35 -16.09 -20.59
C LYS A 316 1.10 -17.17 -19.82
N GLY A 317 2.40 -17.30 -20.09
CA GLY A 317 3.26 -18.26 -19.40
C GLY A 317 3.37 -17.95 -17.93
N VAL A 318 3.53 -16.66 -17.56
CA VAL A 318 3.55 -16.21 -16.17
C VAL A 318 2.24 -16.56 -15.44
N LEU A 319 1.09 -16.32 -16.07
CA LEU A 319 -0.20 -16.71 -15.51
C LEU A 319 -0.30 -18.23 -15.33
N TYR A 320 0.10 -18.99 -16.37
CA TYR A 320 0.07 -20.45 -16.32
C TYR A 320 0.93 -21.00 -15.18
N ASP A 321 2.19 -20.57 -15.10
CA ASP A 321 3.11 -20.99 -14.04
C ASP A 321 2.56 -20.66 -12.66
N ALA A 322 2.03 -19.46 -12.48
CA ALA A 322 1.40 -19.06 -11.22
C ALA A 322 0.21 -19.95 -10.84
N ILE A 323 -0.61 -20.38 -11.80
CA ILE A 323 -1.70 -21.34 -11.58
C ILE A 323 -1.13 -22.71 -11.20
N GLN A 324 -0.03 -23.16 -11.86
CA GLN A 324 0.57 -24.47 -11.53
C GLN A 324 1.20 -24.50 -10.14
N GLU A 325 1.65 -23.38 -9.63
CA GLU A 325 2.22 -23.22 -8.28
C GLU A 325 1.18 -23.13 -7.16
N MET A 326 -0.11 -22.99 -7.50
CA MET A 326 -1.17 -22.89 -6.48
C MET A 326 -1.23 -24.12 -5.58
N PRO A 327 -1.24 -23.92 -4.25
CA PRO A 327 -1.31 -25.04 -3.30
C PRO A 327 -2.71 -25.68 -3.22
N ASP A 328 -3.77 -24.91 -3.52
CA ASP A 328 -5.15 -25.40 -3.50
C ASP A 328 -5.51 -26.07 -4.84
N ALA A 329 -5.68 -27.39 -4.82
CA ALA A 329 -6.01 -28.16 -6.01
C ALA A 329 -7.36 -27.78 -6.64
N SER A 330 -8.33 -27.34 -5.82
CA SER A 330 -9.66 -26.91 -6.31
C SER A 330 -9.58 -25.58 -7.01
N ALA A 331 -8.84 -24.63 -6.43
CA ALA A 331 -8.57 -23.34 -7.04
C ALA A 331 -7.80 -23.49 -8.36
N LYS A 332 -6.73 -24.29 -8.33
CA LYS A 332 -5.95 -24.63 -9.52
C LYS A 332 -6.80 -25.21 -10.63
N LYS A 333 -7.66 -26.21 -10.31
CA LYS A 333 -8.57 -26.80 -11.29
C LYS A 333 -9.51 -25.75 -11.88
N TYR A 334 -10.15 -24.94 -11.02
CA TYR A 334 -11.07 -23.89 -11.48
C TYR A 334 -10.39 -22.91 -12.44
N LEU A 335 -9.18 -22.44 -12.11
CA LEU A 335 -8.44 -21.47 -12.93
C LEU A 335 -7.98 -22.08 -14.26
N ASN A 336 -7.57 -23.36 -14.29
CA ASN A 336 -7.27 -24.05 -15.53
C ASN A 336 -8.53 -24.17 -16.41
N ASP A 337 -9.67 -24.55 -15.82
CA ASP A 337 -10.94 -24.64 -16.57
C ASP A 337 -11.40 -23.26 -17.06
N LEU A 338 -11.15 -22.19 -16.31
CA LEU A 338 -11.46 -20.81 -16.68
C LEU A 338 -10.58 -20.34 -17.87
N THR A 339 -9.27 -20.48 -17.76
CA THR A 339 -8.33 -20.02 -18.78
C THR A 339 -8.47 -20.82 -20.09
N ALA A 340 -8.85 -22.09 -20.03
CA ALA A 340 -9.16 -22.90 -21.21
C ALA A 340 -10.35 -22.35 -22.02
N GLN A 341 -11.26 -21.61 -21.39
CA GLN A 341 -12.40 -20.99 -22.06
C GLN A 341 -12.03 -19.73 -22.86
N TRP A 342 -10.85 -19.15 -22.60
CA TRP A 342 -10.38 -17.94 -23.30
C TRP A 342 -9.86 -18.20 -24.73
N GLY A 343 -9.92 -19.47 -25.20
CA GLY A 343 -9.57 -19.90 -26.55
C GLY A 343 -8.08 -20.15 -26.74
N PRO A 344 -7.66 -20.53 -27.95
CA PRO A 344 -6.28 -20.89 -28.25
C PRO A 344 -5.30 -19.72 -28.06
N GLU A 345 -5.76 -18.49 -28.10
CA GLU A 345 -4.97 -17.31 -27.69
C GLU A 345 -4.82 -17.20 -26.19
N GLY A 346 -5.65 -17.88 -25.41
CA GLY A 346 -5.60 -18.00 -23.95
C GLY A 346 -5.09 -19.35 -23.44
N ALA A 347 -5.04 -20.36 -24.30
CA ALA A 347 -4.51 -21.68 -23.93
C ALA A 347 -3.00 -21.72 -24.20
N VAL A 348 -2.24 -21.91 -23.14
CA VAL A 348 -0.81 -22.27 -23.23
C VAL A 348 -0.76 -23.71 -23.72
N GLY A 349 -0.21 -23.93 -24.92
CA GLY A 349 0.04 -25.23 -25.46
C GLY A 349 1.22 -25.93 -24.77
#